data_0d93a35502885469e909f52c3b833669
#
_entry.id   0d93a35502885469e909f52c3b833669
#
_cell.length_a   1.000
_cell.length_b   1.000
_cell.length_c   1.000
_cell.angle_alpha   90.00
_cell.angle_beta   90.00
_cell.angle_gamma   90.00
#
_symmetry.space_group_name_H-M   'P 1'
#
loop_
_entity.id
_entity.type
_entity.pdbx_description
1 polymer ?
#
loop_
_entity_poly.entity_id
_entity_poly.type
_entity_poly.pdbx_seq_one_letter_code
_entity_poly.pdbx_strand_id
1 'polypeptide(L)'
;MGSEMCIRDSIENDWLDAIVQLPNDSFYNTGIATYIWIITKDKPEEHIGKVQLIDASKCYEPRRKSIGNKRVDITDVCRELIVKAYGAYADHTYQRELESGAHIICKSRVLDSVSLGYNKIVVETPEMDENGQPVRKRGKPVADTSKRDTENVPLDEDMDAYLSREVLPYNPHAWIDRSKTKVGYEIPFTRTFYEYKPIEPAAEIAKRIEAHEQSLMQKLHDLFGKDGE
;
A
#
# COMPACT_ATOMS: atom_id res chain seq x y z
N MET A 1 0.41 17.53 -11.98
CA MET A 1 1.18 18.54 -11.22
C MET A 1 0.43 19.14 -10.02
N GLY A 2 -0.91 19.24 -10.00
CA GLY A 2 -1.64 19.85 -8.87
C GLY A 2 -1.78 18.96 -7.61
N SER A 3 -1.92 17.64 -7.76
CA SER A 3 -2.19 16.75 -6.61
C SER A 3 -0.95 16.47 -5.75
N GLU A 4 0.22 16.33 -6.35
CA GLU A 4 1.48 16.09 -5.60
C GLU A 4 1.88 17.28 -4.73
N MET A 5 1.67 18.52 -5.20
CA MET A 5 1.89 19.72 -4.39
C MET A 5 0.95 19.76 -3.18
N CYS A 6 -0.34 19.41 -3.35
CA CYS A 6 -1.29 19.41 -2.23
C CYS A 6 -0.93 18.37 -1.15
N ILE A 7 -0.49 17.18 -1.55
CA ILE A 7 -0.05 16.12 -0.62
C ILE A 7 1.17 16.60 0.17
N ARG A 8 2.19 17.08 -0.56
CA ARG A 8 3.42 17.59 0.02
C ARG A 8 3.13 18.70 1.04
N ASP A 9 2.40 19.75 0.62
CA ASP A 9 2.11 20.89 1.48
C ASP A 9 1.34 20.47 2.74
N SER A 10 0.40 19.53 2.62
CA SER A 10 -0.39 19.04 3.76
C SER A 10 0.46 18.27 4.78
N ILE A 11 1.49 17.56 4.31
CA ILE A 11 2.39 16.79 5.20
C ILE A 11 3.49 17.71 5.77
N GLU A 12 4.16 18.52 4.93
CA GLU A 12 5.24 19.41 5.37
C GLU A 12 4.79 20.48 6.37
N ASN A 13 3.55 20.95 6.25
CA ASN A 13 2.96 21.90 7.21
C ASN A 13 2.27 21.21 8.39
N ASP A 14 2.34 19.87 8.48
CA ASP A 14 1.68 19.07 9.51
C ASP A 14 0.17 19.31 9.63
N TRP A 15 -0.51 19.51 8.49
CA TRP A 15 -1.96 19.72 8.45
C TRP A 15 -2.74 18.42 8.27
N LEU A 16 -2.12 17.40 7.66
CA LEU A 16 -2.76 16.12 7.43
C LEU A 16 -2.83 15.32 8.74
N ASP A 17 -4.04 15.15 9.28
CA ASP A 17 -4.29 14.42 10.52
C ASP A 17 -4.59 12.95 10.24
N ALA A 18 -5.54 12.67 9.35
CA ALA A 18 -5.86 11.29 9.00
C ALA A 18 -6.34 11.13 7.55
N ILE A 19 -6.23 9.91 7.03
CA ILE A 19 -6.84 9.49 5.77
C ILE A 19 -7.63 8.22 6.00
N VAL A 20 -8.90 8.21 5.58
CA VAL A 20 -9.79 7.05 5.66
C VAL A 20 -10.02 6.51 4.26
N GLN A 21 -9.62 5.27 4.00
CA GLN A 21 -9.98 4.54 2.79
C GLN A 21 -11.38 3.95 2.94
N LEU A 22 -12.29 4.33 2.05
CA LEU A 22 -13.64 3.80 2.01
C LEU A 22 -13.71 2.51 1.17
N PRO A 23 -14.76 1.69 1.34
CA PRO A 23 -14.98 0.52 0.51
C PRO A 23 -15.15 0.88 -0.96
N ASN A 24 -14.71 -0.02 -1.84
CA ASN A 24 -15.03 0.04 -3.27
C ASN A 24 -16.56 -0.04 -3.46
N ASP A 25 -17.03 0.38 -4.62
CA ASP A 25 -18.46 0.32 -4.98
C ASP A 25 -19.41 1.05 -4.01
N SER A 26 -18.91 2.04 -3.24
CA SER A 26 -19.72 2.85 -2.32
C SER A 26 -20.52 3.94 -3.01
N PHE A 27 -20.19 4.30 -4.26
CA PHE A 27 -20.78 5.42 -4.99
C PHE A 27 -21.38 4.98 -6.33
N TYR A 28 -22.36 5.77 -6.84
CA TYR A 28 -23.14 5.40 -8.05
C TYR A 28 -22.31 5.32 -9.32
N ASN A 29 -21.34 6.21 -9.47
CA ASN A 29 -20.61 6.41 -10.72
C ASN A 29 -19.18 5.88 -10.70
N THR A 30 -18.73 5.29 -9.58
CA THR A 30 -17.37 4.79 -9.47
C THR A 30 -17.29 3.52 -8.64
N GLY A 31 -16.54 2.53 -9.12
CA GLY A 31 -16.23 1.29 -8.40
C GLY A 31 -14.84 1.29 -7.74
N ILE A 32 -14.10 2.41 -7.84
CA ILE A 32 -12.75 2.51 -7.28
C ILE A 32 -12.77 2.90 -5.80
N ALA A 33 -11.67 2.67 -5.11
CA ALA A 33 -11.46 3.15 -3.76
C ALA A 33 -11.53 4.67 -3.70
N THR A 34 -12.19 5.20 -2.69
CA THR A 34 -12.27 6.63 -2.40
C THR A 34 -11.74 6.89 -1.00
N TYR A 35 -11.26 8.11 -0.77
CA TYR A 35 -10.57 8.47 0.46
C TYR A 35 -11.15 9.74 1.04
N ILE A 36 -11.33 9.76 2.37
CA ILE A 36 -11.64 10.97 3.13
C ILE A 36 -10.34 11.47 3.73
N TRP A 37 -10.00 12.73 3.45
CA TRP A 37 -8.85 13.42 4.03
C TRP A 37 -9.31 14.31 5.16
N ILE A 38 -8.70 14.14 6.33
CA ILE A 38 -8.95 14.98 7.51
C ILE A 38 -7.75 15.89 7.66
N ILE A 39 -8.00 17.19 7.47
CA ILE A 39 -6.98 18.24 7.46
C ILE A 39 -7.33 19.25 8.54
N THR A 40 -6.39 19.57 9.40
CA THR A 40 -6.51 20.58 10.44
C THR A 40 -5.22 21.37 10.59
N LYS A 41 -5.33 22.64 10.99
CA LYS A 41 -4.16 23.46 11.36
C LYS A 41 -3.85 23.39 12.85
N ASP A 42 -4.80 22.90 13.63
CA ASP A 42 -4.73 22.81 15.09
C ASP A 42 -4.79 21.34 15.50
N LYS A 43 -3.71 20.60 15.26
CA LYS A 43 -3.58 19.21 15.73
C LYS A 43 -3.42 19.16 17.25
N PRO A 44 -4.03 18.18 17.93
CA PRO A 44 -3.67 17.84 19.31
C PRO A 44 -2.16 17.54 19.41
N GLU A 45 -1.56 17.82 20.56
CA GLU A 45 -0.10 17.60 20.77
C GLU A 45 0.34 16.18 20.44
N GLU A 46 -0.48 15.19 20.77
CA GLU A 46 -0.23 13.77 20.50
C GLU A 46 -0.27 13.37 19.02
N HIS A 47 -0.88 14.21 18.17
CA HIS A 47 -0.96 14.00 16.71
C HIS A 47 0.14 14.76 15.93
N ILE A 48 0.87 15.68 16.57
CA ILE A 48 1.89 16.47 15.91
C ILE A 48 2.97 15.57 15.30
N GLY A 49 3.33 15.81 14.05
CA GLY A 49 4.31 15.03 13.29
C GLY A 49 3.85 13.62 12.91
N LYS A 50 2.56 13.30 13.08
CA LYS A 50 1.99 11.98 12.76
C LYS A 50 0.81 12.09 11.82
N VAL A 51 0.52 10.99 11.13
CA VAL A 51 -0.63 10.82 10.24
C VAL A 51 -1.28 9.48 10.53
N GLN A 52 -2.58 9.48 10.78
CA GLN A 52 -3.33 8.24 10.93
C GLN A 52 -3.87 7.76 9.59
N LEU A 53 -3.60 6.50 9.24
CA LEU A 53 -4.23 5.82 8.11
C LEU A 53 -5.30 4.87 8.63
N ILE A 54 -6.50 4.94 8.05
CA ILE A 54 -7.63 4.10 8.42
C ILE A 54 -8.10 3.33 7.19
N ASP A 55 -7.92 2.01 7.20
CA ASP A 55 -8.45 1.11 6.16
C ASP A 55 -9.86 0.63 6.57
N ALA A 56 -10.87 1.26 6.00
CA ALA A 56 -12.26 0.87 6.12
C ALA A 56 -12.77 0.13 4.86
N SER A 57 -11.88 -0.38 4.01
CA SER A 57 -12.24 -1.07 2.76
C SER A 57 -13.15 -2.29 2.97
N LYS A 58 -13.12 -2.89 4.17
CA LYS A 58 -13.98 -4.00 4.58
C LYS A 58 -15.07 -3.59 5.60
N CYS A 59 -15.33 -2.29 5.73
CA CYS A 59 -16.32 -1.74 6.65
C CYS A 59 -17.59 -1.36 5.90
N TYR A 60 -18.36 -2.36 5.45
CA TYR A 60 -19.56 -2.17 4.65
C TYR A 60 -20.56 -3.32 4.80
N GLU A 61 -21.79 -3.08 4.36
CA GLU A 61 -22.80 -4.09 4.16
C GLU A 61 -23.13 -4.22 2.66
N PRO A 62 -23.20 -5.45 2.10
CA PRO A 62 -23.56 -5.66 0.71
C PRO A 62 -25.02 -5.32 0.46
N ARG A 63 -25.33 -4.64 -0.63
CA ARG A 63 -26.69 -4.32 -1.06
C ARG A 63 -27.36 -5.52 -1.75
N ARG A 64 -28.63 -5.70 -1.53
CA ARG A 64 -29.44 -6.71 -2.25
C ARG A 64 -29.58 -6.37 -3.76
N LYS A 65 -29.66 -5.08 -4.10
CA LYS A 65 -29.74 -4.58 -5.47
C LYS A 65 -28.74 -3.47 -5.67
N SER A 66 -27.94 -3.55 -6.71
CA SER A 66 -27.03 -2.48 -7.11
C SER A 66 -27.79 -1.28 -7.68
N ILE A 67 -27.23 -0.09 -7.52
CA ILE A 67 -27.69 1.15 -8.16
C ILE A 67 -26.49 1.72 -8.90
N GLY A 68 -26.42 1.52 -10.22
CA GLY A 68 -25.20 1.79 -10.96
C GLY A 68 -24.04 0.94 -10.44
N ASN A 69 -22.91 1.56 -10.16
CA ASN A 69 -21.74 0.90 -9.57
C ASN A 69 -21.85 0.69 -8.06
N LYS A 70 -22.82 1.30 -7.40
CA LYS A 70 -22.99 1.16 -5.95
C LYS A 70 -23.54 -0.21 -5.59
N ARG A 71 -22.71 -1.03 -4.92
CA ARG A 71 -23.01 -2.40 -4.48
C ARG A 71 -22.96 -2.58 -2.98
N VAL A 72 -22.43 -1.59 -2.26
CA VAL A 72 -22.25 -1.63 -0.81
C VAL A 72 -22.83 -0.38 -0.14
N ASP A 73 -23.20 -0.51 1.12
CA ASP A 73 -23.65 0.58 1.98
C ASP A 73 -22.71 0.73 3.19
N ILE A 74 -22.38 1.96 3.52
CA ILE A 74 -21.72 2.32 4.77
C ILE A 74 -22.82 2.66 5.76
N THR A 75 -23.19 1.69 6.59
CA THR A 75 -24.26 1.80 7.59
C THR A 75 -23.82 2.62 8.81
N ASP A 76 -24.75 2.92 9.71
CA ASP A 76 -24.43 3.63 10.97
C ASP A 76 -23.38 2.87 11.78
N VAL A 77 -23.48 1.55 11.83
CA VAL A 77 -22.51 0.70 12.53
C VAL A 77 -21.09 0.82 11.92
N CYS A 78 -21.02 0.90 10.58
CA CYS A 78 -19.75 1.14 9.90
C CYS A 78 -19.18 2.52 10.23
N ARG A 79 -20.04 3.56 10.24
CA ARG A 79 -19.64 4.92 10.61
C ARG A 79 -19.12 5.02 12.05
N GLU A 80 -19.85 4.42 13.00
CA GLU A 80 -19.42 4.33 14.41
C GLU A 80 -18.03 3.70 14.55
N LEU A 81 -17.77 2.61 13.80
CA LEU A 81 -16.50 1.91 13.86
C LEU A 81 -15.35 2.77 13.31
N ILE A 82 -15.59 3.47 12.20
CA ILE A 82 -14.61 4.39 11.60
C ILE A 82 -14.33 5.57 12.55
N VAL A 83 -15.38 6.18 13.12
CA VAL A 83 -15.24 7.30 14.07
C VAL A 83 -14.50 6.85 15.34
N LYS A 84 -14.80 5.65 15.84
CA LYS A 84 -14.08 5.07 16.97
C LYS A 84 -12.59 4.86 16.65
N ALA A 85 -12.28 4.36 15.46
CA ALA A 85 -10.90 4.17 15.01
C ALA A 85 -10.15 5.50 14.93
N TYR A 86 -10.79 6.54 14.37
CA TYR A 86 -10.22 7.88 14.30
C TYR A 86 -9.98 8.48 15.67
N GLY A 87 -10.99 8.46 16.56
CA GLY A 87 -10.89 9.08 17.89
C GLY A 87 -9.95 8.37 18.85
N ALA A 88 -9.63 7.07 18.61
CA ALA A 88 -8.66 6.34 19.42
C ALA A 88 -7.20 6.66 19.05
N TYR A 89 -6.95 7.15 17.85
CA TYR A 89 -5.64 7.52 17.28
C TYR A 89 -4.51 6.53 17.62
N ALA A 90 -4.76 5.26 17.34
CA ALA A 90 -3.85 4.16 17.73
C ALA A 90 -3.82 3.05 16.67
N ASP A 91 -2.74 2.28 16.69
CA ASP A 91 -2.61 1.06 15.91
C ASP A 91 -3.56 0.00 16.44
N HIS A 92 -4.64 -0.26 15.72
CA HIS A 92 -5.63 -1.24 16.13
C HIS A 92 -6.46 -1.78 14.96
N THR A 93 -6.98 -3.00 15.14
CA THR A 93 -7.96 -3.59 14.22
C THR A 93 -9.30 -3.70 14.95
N TYR A 94 -10.26 -2.89 14.50
CA TYR A 94 -11.63 -2.90 14.99
C TYR A 94 -12.46 -3.84 14.13
N GLN A 95 -13.24 -4.70 14.76
CA GLN A 95 -14.11 -5.61 14.05
C GLN A 95 -15.45 -5.75 14.79
N ARG A 96 -16.51 -5.98 14.02
CA ARG A 96 -17.84 -6.23 14.55
C ARG A 96 -18.55 -7.24 13.64
N GLU A 97 -19.26 -8.16 14.26
CA GLU A 97 -20.20 -9.02 13.56
C GLU A 97 -21.57 -8.36 13.56
N LEU A 98 -22.21 -8.33 12.39
CA LEU A 98 -23.53 -7.77 12.19
C LEU A 98 -24.61 -8.84 12.41
N GLU A 99 -25.85 -8.44 12.65
CA GLU A 99 -26.99 -9.35 12.76
C GLU A 99 -27.19 -10.23 11.51
N SER A 100 -26.72 -9.75 10.36
CA SER A 100 -26.71 -10.50 9.09
C SER A 100 -25.64 -11.59 9.02
N GLY A 101 -24.77 -11.74 10.04
CA GLY A 101 -23.61 -12.63 10.04
C GLY A 101 -22.41 -12.07 9.26
N ALA A 102 -22.50 -10.86 8.71
CA ALA A 102 -21.37 -10.22 8.03
C ALA A 102 -20.38 -9.65 9.05
N HIS A 103 -19.07 -9.85 8.77
CA HIS A 103 -18.00 -9.28 9.58
C HIS A 103 -17.49 -7.99 8.93
N ILE A 104 -17.60 -6.88 9.64
CA ILE A 104 -17.02 -5.61 9.25
C ILE A 104 -15.69 -5.40 9.96
N ILE A 105 -14.69 -4.89 9.24
CA ILE A 105 -13.32 -4.69 9.74
C ILE A 105 -12.88 -3.28 9.37
N CYS A 106 -12.31 -2.58 10.36
CA CYS A 106 -11.68 -1.29 10.20
C CYS A 106 -10.30 -1.33 10.86
N LYS A 107 -9.25 -1.06 10.12
CA LYS A 107 -7.87 -1.09 10.63
C LYS A 107 -7.32 0.32 10.71
N SER A 108 -6.61 0.62 11.78
CA SER A 108 -5.93 1.90 12.00
C SER A 108 -4.44 1.70 12.20
N ARG A 109 -3.63 2.58 11.62
CA ARG A 109 -2.18 2.71 11.82
C ARG A 109 -1.82 4.16 11.94
N VAL A 110 -0.97 4.50 12.90
CA VAL A 110 -0.41 5.84 13.10
C VAL A 110 1.04 5.81 12.66
N LEU A 111 1.39 6.65 11.72
CA LEU A 111 2.72 6.73 11.12
C LEU A 111 3.33 8.10 11.41
N ASP A 112 4.65 8.13 11.60
CA ASP A 112 5.37 9.39 11.60
C ASP A 112 5.31 10.02 10.21
N SER A 113 5.01 11.30 10.10
CA SER A 113 4.85 12.00 8.82
C SER A 113 6.13 11.96 7.96
N VAL A 114 7.30 11.88 8.60
CA VAL A 114 8.60 11.74 7.92
C VAL A 114 8.69 10.43 7.13
N SER A 115 8.09 9.34 7.65
CA SER A 115 8.08 8.02 6.98
C SER A 115 7.26 7.98 5.69
N LEU A 116 6.44 9.00 5.44
CA LEU A 116 5.68 9.17 4.20
C LEU A 116 6.50 9.89 3.11
N GLY A 117 7.66 10.44 3.47
CA GLY A 117 8.51 11.19 2.57
C GLY A 117 9.73 10.40 2.10
N TYR A 118 10.23 10.76 0.94
CA TYR A 118 11.44 10.19 0.36
C TYR A 118 12.21 11.22 -0.45
N ASN A 119 13.52 11.03 -0.53
CA ASN A 119 14.39 11.69 -1.48
C ASN A 119 14.44 10.86 -2.77
N LYS A 120 13.85 11.36 -3.85
CA LYS A 120 14.05 10.78 -5.17
C LYS A 120 15.42 11.21 -5.68
N ILE A 121 16.39 10.32 -5.54
CA ILE A 121 17.75 10.54 -6.00
C ILE A 121 17.90 10.09 -7.45
N VAL A 122 18.81 10.74 -8.18
CA VAL A 122 19.23 10.31 -9.51
C VAL A 122 20.59 9.64 -9.37
N VAL A 123 20.65 8.37 -9.74
CA VAL A 123 21.86 7.56 -9.77
C VAL A 123 22.43 7.62 -11.18
N GLU A 124 23.65 8.16 -11.29
CA GLU A 124 24.40 8.24 -12.55
C GLU A 124 25.42 7.13 -12.59
N THR A 125 25.55 6.49 -13.75
CA THR A 125 26.57 5.48 -14.07
C THR A 125 27.56 6.11 -15.05
N PRO A 126 28.88 5.93 -14.88
CA PRO A 126 29.85 6.48 -15.82
C PRO A 126 29.84 5.75 -17.17
N GLU A 127 30.16 6.46 -18.23
CA GLU A 127 30.63 5.87 -19.48
C GLU A 127 31.92 5.10 -19.21
N MET A 128 32.06 3.90 -19.77
CA MET A 128 33.26 3.07 -19.67
C MET A 128 34.05 3.11 -20.97
N ASP A 129 35.36 3.14 -20.85
CA ASP A 129 36.25 2.98 -22.00
C ASP A 129 36.40 1.51 -22.41
N GLU A 130 37.19 1.25 -23.46
CA GLU A 130 37.47 -0.11 -23.97
C GLU A 130 38.19 -1.01 -22.95
N ASN A 131 38.80 -0.43 -21.91
CA ASN A 131 39.49 -1.14 -20.83
C ASN A 131 38.61 -1.29 -19.59
N GLY A 132 37.34 -0.89 -19.64
CA GLY A 132 36.41 -0.94 -18.51
C GLY A 132 36.66 0.08 -17.41
N GLN A 133 37.36 1.19 -17.74
CA GLN A 133 37.62 2.29 -16.82
C GLN A 133 36.64 3.45 -17.07
N PRO A 134 36.18 4.14 -15.99
CA PRO A 134 35.30 5.30 -16.12
C PRO A 134 35.95 6.43 -16.97
N VAL A 135 35.27 6.81 -18.05
CA VAL A 135 35.67 7.97 -18.87
C VAL A 135 35.57 9.24 -18.03
N ARG A 136 36.64 10.06 -18.04
CA ARG A 136 36.68 11.31 -17.27
C ARG A 136 36.87 12.51 -18.18
N LYS A 137 36.08 13.56 -17.94
CA LYS A 137 36.25 14.87 -18.61
C LYS A 137 36.47 15.96 -17.56
N ARG A 138 37.57 16.66 -17.63
CA ARG A 138 37.96 17.68 -16.64
C ARG A 138 37.99 17.13 -15.19
N GLY A 139 38.48 15.89 -15.03
CA GLY A 139 38.58 15.23 -13.70
C GLY A 139 37.30 14.63 -13.15
N LYS A 140 36.13 14.85 -13.76
CA LYS A 140 34.85 14.29 -13.36
C LYS A 140 34.44 13.12 -14.26
N PRO A 141 33.79 12.08 -13.74
CA PRO A 141 33.27 11.01 -14.57
C PRO A 141 32.16 11.54 -15.50
N VAL A 142 32.11 11.00 -16.72
CA VAL A 142 31.09 11.33 -17.73
C VAL A 142 29.92 10.37 -17.49
N ALA A 143 28.71 10.92 -17.31
CA ALA A 143 27.52 10.11 -17.09
C ALA A 143 27.02 9.48 -18.38
N ASP A 144 26.80 8.17 -18.37
CA ASP A 144 26.06 7.45 -19.40
C ASP A 144 24.55 7.67 -19.16
N THR A 145 23.97 8.57 -19.93
CA THR A 145 22.55 8.93 -19.79
C THR A 145 21.58 7.79 -20.07
N SER A 146 22.04 6.76 -20.80
CA SER A 146 21.23 5.57 -21.10
C SER A 146 21.08 4.63 -19.89
N LYS A 147 22.02 4.72 -18.93
CA LYS A 147 22.07 3.92 -17.71
C LYS A 147 21.69 4.71 -16.46
N ARG A 148 21.13 5.90 -16.66
CA ARG A 148 20.63 6.71 -15.54
C ARG A 148 19.45 6.02 -14.91
N ASP A 149 19.46 5.92 -13.57
CA ASP A 149 18.38 5.35 -12.78
C ASP A 149 17.91 6.29 -11.67
N THR A 150 16.79 6.01 -11.06
CA THR A 150 16.26 6.80 -9.95
C THR A 150 15.84 5.88 -8.80
N GLU A 151 16.25 6.26 -7.58
CA GLU A 151 15.91 5.55 -6.36
C GLU A 151 15.14 6.46 -5.40
N ASN A 152 14.26 5.87 -4.59
CA ASN A 152 13.53 6.57 -3.55
C ASN A 152 14.13 6.21 -2.19
N VAL A 153 14.88 7.13 -1.62
CA VAL A 153 15.51 6.95 -0.30
C VAL A 153 14.60 7.58 0.76
N PRO A 154 14.19 6.86 1.82
CA PRO A 154 13.40 7.43 2.91
C PRO A 154 14.02 8.72 3.47
N LEU A 155 13.19 9.67 3.93
CA LEU A 155 13.72 10.95 4.45
C LEU A 155 14.51 10.80 5.74
N ASP A 156 14.28 9.75 6.49
CA ASP A 156 14.97 9.40 7.71
C ASP A 156 16.27 8.62 7.49
N GLU A 157 16.62 8.33 6.22
CA GLU A 157 17.84 7.61 5.86
C GLU A 157 18.85 8.52 5.14
N ASP A 158 20.15 8.32 5.46
CA ASP A 158 21.23 9.01 4.75
C ASP A 158 21.41 8.47 3.33
N MET A 159 21.40 9.37 2.36
CA MET A 159 21.48 9.02 0.92
C MET A 159 22.80 8.32 0.55
N ASP A 160 23.91 8.65 1.18
CA ASP A 160 25.21 8.03 0.87
C ASP A 160 25.30 6.64 1.51
N ALA A 161 24.73 6.47 2.69
CA ALA A 161 24.60 5.17 3.34
C ALA A 161 23.72 4.23 2.49
N TYR A 162 22.58 4.73 2.00
CA TYR A 162 21.70 4.00 1.07
C TYR A 162 22.44 3.61 -0.20
N LEU A 163 23.11 4.56 -0.86
CA LEU A 163 23.89 4.29 -2.08
C LEU A 163 24.92 3.17 -1.85
N SER A 164 25.63 3.24 -0.74
CA SER A 164 26.68 2.26 -0.40
C SER A 164 26.13 0.85 -0.16
N ARG A 165 24.92 0.75 0.39
CA ARG A 165 24.30 -0.53 0.72
C ARG A 165 23.57 -1.15 -0.47
N GLU A 166 22.80 -0.35 -1.21
CA GLU A 166 21.85 -0.86 -2.20
C GLU A 166 22.37 -0.77 -3.65
N VAL A 167 23.22 0.22 -3.97
CA VAL A 167 23.62 0.51 -5.35
C VAL A 167 25.06 0.08 -5.65
N LEU A 168 26.01 0.47 -4.80
CA LEU A 168 27.44 0.22 -5.07
C LEU A 168 27.81 -1.27 -5.16
N PRO A 169 27.16 -2.23 -4.48
CA PRO A 169 27.44 -3.66 -4.67
C PRO A 169 27.18 -4.15 -6.12
N TYR A 170 26.24 -3.51 -6.82
CA TYR A 170 25.87 -3.85 -8.20
C TYR A 170 26.48 -2.91 -9.24
N ASN A 171 26.75 -1.67 -8.85
CA ASN A 171 27.32 -0.62 -9.69
C ASN A 171 28.41 0.17 -8.92
N PRO A 172 29.65 -0.35 -8.84
CA PRO A 172 30.70 0.21 -7.97
C PRO A 172 31.14 1.62 -8.31
N HIS A 173 30.83 2.10 -9.52
CA HIS A 173 31.22 3.42 -10.01
C HIS A 173 30.07 4.43 -10.06
N ALA A 174 28.88 4.04 -9.56
CA ALA A 174 27.73 4.92 -9.51
C ALA A 174 27.90 6.06 -8.50
N TRP A 175 27.23 7.17 -8.77
CA TRP A 175 27.14 8.29 -7.81
C TRP A 175 25.77 8.97 -7.87
N ILE A 176 25.45 9.72 -6.81
CA ILE A 176 24.23 10.51 -6.74
C ILE A 176 24.44 11.88 -7.37
N ASP A 177 23.60 12.25 -8.33
CA ASP A 177 23.50 13.64 -8.78
C ASP A 177 22.60 14.43 -7.84
N ARG A 178 23.18 15.02 -6.81
CA ARG A 178 22.45 15.80 -5.78
C ARG A 178 21.70 17.01 -6.37
N SER A 179 22.14 17.54 -7.53
CA SER A 179 21.46 18.67 -8.17
C SER A 179 20.08 18.31 -8.72
N LYS A 180 19.82 17.01 -8.92
CA LYS A 180 18.57 16.46 -9.45
C LYS A 180 17.71 15.79 -8.38
N THR A 181 18.16 15.73 -7.14
CA THR A 181 17.39 15.17 -6.02
C THR A 181 16.13 15.97 -5.76
N LYS A 182 15.01 15.29 -5.57
CA LYS A 182 13.70 15.90 -5.27
C LYS A 182 13.06 15.20 -4.10
N VAL A 183 12.46 15.96 -3.20
CA VAL A 183 11.63 15.42 -2.14
C VAL A 183 10.25 15.07 -2.71
N GLY A 184 9.79 13.85 -2.45
CA GLY A 184 8.46 13.34 -2.76
C GLY A 184 7.77 12.77 -1.54
N TYR A 185 6.45 12.59 -1.62
CA TYR A 185 5.63 11.99 -0.58
C TYR A 185 4.70 10.94 -1.18
N GLU A 186 4.58 9.83 -0.49
CA GLU A 186 3.70 8.73 -0.85
C GLU A 186 2.89 8.27 0.36
N ILE A 187 1.61 7.97 0.14
CA ILE A 187 0.74 7.43 1.18
C ILE A 187 0.52 5.95 0.88
N PRO A 188 1.30 5.05 1.53
CA PRO A 188 1.41 3.65 1.14
C PRO A 188 0.33 2.78 1.78
N PHE A 189 -0.97 3.02 1.50
CA PHE A 189 -2.07 2.21 2.06
C PHE A 189 -1.87 0.71 1.88
N THR A 190 -1.55 0.27 0.67
CA THR A 190 -1.37 -1.16 0.36
C THR A 190 -0.24 -1.76 1.19
N ARG A 191 0.90 -1.07 1.30
CA ARG A 191 2.05 -1.56 2.07
C ARG A 191 1.78 -1.57 3.57
N THR A 192 1.13 -0.51 4.08
CA THR A 192 0.83 -0.33 5.51
C THR A 192 -0.15 -1.37 6.05
N PHE A 193 -1.15 -1.75 5.24
CA PHE A 193 -2.18 -2.71 5.63
C PHE A 193 -2.01 -4.10 5.01
N TYR A 194 -0.86 -4.33 4.35
CA TYR A 194 -0.54 -5.65 3.79
C TYR A 194 -0.37 -6.69 4.89
N GLU A 195 -1.12 -7.75 4.80
CA GLU A 195 -0.98 -8.93 5.65
C GLU A 195 -0.50 -10.09 4.79
N TYR A 196 0.72 -10.56 5.08
CA TYR A 196 1.23 -11.76 4.41
C TYR A 196 0.37 -12.96 4.81
N LYS A 197 -0.25 -13.58 3.81
CA LYS A 197 -0.89 -14.88 3.98
C LYS A 197 0.06 -15.94 3.46
N PRO A 198 0.56 -16.86 4.31
CA PRO A 198 1.39 -17.94 3.85
C PRO A 198 0.63 -18.77 2.80
N ILE A 199 1.33 -19.08 1.73
CA ILE A 199 0.76 -19.94 0.68
C ILE A 199 0.60 -21.34 1.27
N GLU A 200 -0.58 -21.91 1.10
CA GLU A 200 -0.87 -23.28 1.53
C GLU A 200 0.10 -24.24 0.84
N PRO A 201 0.73 -25.18 1.58
CA PRO A 201 1.66 -26.15 0.99
C PRO A 201 0.99 -26.95 -0.13
N ALA A 202 1.68 -27.15 -1.24
CA ALA A 202 1.16 -27.88 -2.39
C ALA A 202 0.65 -29.30 -2.02
N ALA A 203 1.27 -29.95 -1.04
CA ALA A 203 0.86 -31.24 -0.53
C ALA A 203 -0.53 -31.23 0.15
N GLU A 204 -0.90 -30.12 0.82
CA GLU A 204 -2.23 -29.98 1.44
C GLU A 204 -3.30 -29.70 0.39
N ILE A 205 -2.94 -28.91 -0.64
CA ILE A 205 -3.82 -28.66 -1.79
C ILE A 205 -4.08 -29.98 -2.53
N ALA A 206 -3.04 -30.79 -2.77
CA ALA A 206 -3.15 -32.09 -3.43
C ALA A 206 -4.08 -33.03 -2.66
N LYS A 207 -3.90 -33.18 -1.33
CA LYS A 207 -4.79 -33.98 -0.48
C LYS A 207 -6.26 -33.54 -0.55
N ARG A 208 -6.49 -32.24 -0.61
CA ARG A 208 -7.85 -31.70 -0.69
C ARG A 208 -8.47 -31.98 -2.06
N ILE A 209 -7.69 -31.93 -3.14
CA ILE A 209 -8.13 -32.30 -4.48
C ILE A 209 -8.49 -33.79 -4.50
N GLU A 210 -7.63 -34.68 -4.01
CA GLU A 210 -7.87 -36.12 -3.92
C GLU A 210 -9.15 -36.44 -3.12
N ALA A 211 -9.36 -35.78 -1.98
CA ALA A 211 -10.56 -35.96 -1.18
C ALA A 211 -11.83 -35.53 -1.92
N HIS A 212 -11.79 -34.43 -2.67
CA HIS A 212 -12.90 -33.98 -3.51
C HIS A 212 -13.18 -34.95 -4.67
N GLU A 213 -12.13 -35.45 -5.31
CA GLU A 213 -12.22 -36.43 -6.40
C GLU A 213 -12.88 -37.72 -5.93
N GLN A 214 -12.44 -38.28 -4.78
CA GLN A 214 -13.04 -39.46 -4.15
C GLN A 214 -14.52 -39.23 -3.82
N SER A 215 -14.86 -38.06 -3.23
CA SER A 215 -16.24 -37.69 -2.93
C SER A 215 -17.11 -37.61 -4.17
N LEU A 216 -16.56 -37.05 -5.26
CA LEU A 216 -17.24 -36.96 -6.55
C LEU A 216 -17.48 -38.34 -7.16
N MET A 217 -16.47 -39.21 -7.16
CA MET A 217 -16.55 -40.61 -7.61
C MET A 217 -17.63 -41.39 -6.87
N GLN A 218 -17.68 -41.23 -5.52
CA GLN A 218 -18.71 -41.87 -4.70
C GLN A 218 -20.12 -41.40 -5.09
N LYS A 219 -20.31 -40.07 -5.24
CA LYS A 219 -21.60 -39.51 -5.64
C LYS A 219 -22.03 -39.96 -7.04
N LEU A 220 -21.09 -40.08 -7.97
CA LEU A 220 -21.36 -40.62 -9.33
C LEU A 220 -21.76 -42.10 -9.26
N HIS A 221 -21.04 -42.90 -8.45
CA HIS A 221 -21.42 -44.29 -8.22
C HIS A 221 -22.81 -44.45 -7.61
N ASP A 222 -23.15 -43.61 -6.60
CA ASP A 222 -24.46 -43.61 -5.96
C ASP A 222 -25.60 -43.20 -6.89
N LEU A 223 -25.30 -42.32 -7.88
CA LEU A 223 -26.26 -41.88 -8.88
C LEU A 223 -26.47 -42.90 -10.01
N PHE A 224 -25.39 -43.50 -10.52
CA PHE A 224 -25.41 -44.32 -11.72
C PHE A 224 -25.32 -45.83 -11.40
N GLY A 225 -24.92 -46.21 -10.19
CA GLY A 225 -24.81 -47.60 -9.76
C GLY A 225 -26.14 -48.24 -9.33
N LYS A 226 -27.28 -47.51 -9.33
CA LYS A 226 -28.61 -48.04 -8.97
C LYS A 226 -29.42 -48.57 -10.16
N ASP A 227 -28.93 -48.44 -11.39
CA ASP A 227 -29.67 -48.89 -12.57
C ASP A 227 -29.17 -50.27 -13.11
N GLY A 228 -28.67 -51.12 -12.23
CA GLY A 228 -28.12 -52.44 -12.56
C GLY A 228 -28.70 -53.63 -11.79
N GLU A 229 -29.99 -53.57 -11.33
CA GLU A 229 -30.78 -54.74 -10.91
C GLU A 229 -32.13 -54.78 -11.59
#